data_5b7f7058033fcd7f9a14143dcba14aa8
#
_entry.id   5b7f7058033fcd7f9a14143dcba14aa8
#
_cell.length_a   1.000
_cell.length_b   1.000
_cell.length_c   1.000
_cell.angle_alpha   90.00
_cell.angle_beta   90.00
_cell.angle_gamma   90.00
#
_symmetry.space_group_name_H-M   'P 1'
#
loop_
_entity.id
_entity.type
_entity.pdbx_description
1 polymer ?
#
loop_
_entity_poly.entity_id
_entity_poly.type
_entity_poly.pdbx_seq_one_letter_code
_entity_poly.pdbx_strand_id
1 'polypeptide(L)'
;MAKRALLVVDMTNDFLLKSYNPSLALERGLLLVPRIRRLEESFLKAGLPVIYATDRHLKGDYELKRWGTHSMKGSKGSDIVDGLIKSGLVTLERGWKPSDLRAVKKGQTLFEVEKGSYSGFTDNGGSPTAMDSLLSRLGFRPGDELYITGLHTNCCDKHTAADAWFRGYVPVMVRDCTDAFDNPDGSLGMDHEAAINYEEYWYGARVELSEELADRIARSGR
;
A
#
# COMPACT_ATOMS: atom_id res chain seq x y z
N MET A 1 -4.81 0.96 23.63
CA MET A 1 -3.72 1.26 22.72
C MET A 1 -4.31 1.36 21.32
N ALA A 2 -3.77 2.25 20.48
CA ALA A 2 -4.14 2.33 19.07
C ALA A 2 -3.79 1.02 18.35
N LYS A 3 -4.67 0.57 17.46
CA LYS A 3 -4.38 -0.55 16.56
C LYS A 3 -3.39 -0.12 15.48
N ARG A 4 -2.73 -1.08 14.87
CA ARG A 4 -1.71 -0.88 13.86
C ARG A 4 -1.91 -1.83 12.70
N ALA A 5 -1.78 -1.33 11.46
CA ALA A 5 -1.73 -2.15 10.26
C ALA A 5 -0.58 -1.68 9.37
N LEU A 6 0.08 -2.62 8.69
CA LEU A 6 1.04 -2.33 7.64
C LEU A 6 0.30 -2.34 6.29
N LEU A 7 0.38 -1.24 5.56
CA LEU A 7 -0.09 -1.14 4.19
C LEU A 7 1.12 -1.27 3.24
N VAL A 8 1.03 -2.18 2.29
CA VAL A 8 2.05 -2.40 1.25
C VAL A 8 1.42 -2.02 -0.08
N VAL A 9 1.79 -0.87 -0.61
CA VAL A 9 1.14 -0.25 -1.76
C VAL A 9 1.93 -0.58 -3.03
N ASP A 10 1.25 -1.11 -4.03
CA ASP A 10 1.69 -1.30 -5.42
C ASP A 10 3.08 -1.94 -5.63
N MET A 11 3.50 -2.80 -4.73
CA MET A 11 4.74 -3.58 -4.90
C MET A 11 4.52 -4.72 -5.89
N THR A 12 4.24 -4.36 -7.15
CA THR A 12 3.93 -5.28 -8.26
C THR A 12 4.98 -5.27 -9.36
N ASN A 13 4.97 -6.30 -10.20
CA ASN A 13 5.97 -6.47 -11.25
C ASN A 13 6.00 -5.30 -12.24
N ASP A 14 4.85 -4.74 -12.64
CA ASP A 14 4.79 -3.62 -13.59
C ASP A 14 5.42 -2.33 -13.03
N PHE A 15 5.38 -2.14 -11.71
CA PHE A 15 5.98 -0.96 -11.09
C PHE A 15 7.45 -1.16 -10.68
N LEU A 16 7.96 -2.39 -10.73
CA LEU A 16 9.31 -2.70 -10.26
C LEU A 16 10.24 -3.28 -11.33
N LEU A 17 9.70 -3.91 -12.37
CA LEU A 17 10.49 -4.67 -13.35
C LEU A 17 10.27 -4.13 -14.76
N LYS A 18 11.31 -3.53 -15.34
CA LYS A 18 11.29 -3.04 -16.74
C LYS A 18 10.98 -4.13 -17.76
N SER A 19 11.21 -5.39 -17.43
CA SER A 19 10.82 -6.52 -18.28
C SER A 19 9.31 -6.67 -18.45
N TYR A 20 8.50 -6.12 -17.53
CA TYR A 20 7.04 -6.07 -17.61
C TYR A 20 6.56 -4.71 -18.11
N ASN A 21 7.04 -3.62 -17.54
CA ASN A 21 6.65 -2.27 -17.95
C ASN A 21 7.86 -1.31 -17.99
N PRO A 22 8.48 -1.11 -19.15
CA PRO A 22 9.65 -0.24 -19.27
C PRO A 22 9.40 1.23 -18.89
N SER A 23 8.15 1.68 -19.01
CA SER A 23 7.79 3.10 -18.83
C SER A 23 7.49 3.48 -17.39
N LEU A 24 7.00 2.54 -16.58
CA LEU A 24 6.53 2.80 -15.22
C LEU A 24 7.40 2.12 -14.15
N ALA A 25 8.25 1.19 -14.53
CA ALA A 25 9.05 0.43 -13.57
C ALA A 25 10.15 1.28 -12.92
N LEU A 26 10.10 1.34 -11.60
CA LEU A 26 11.10 1.93 -10.72
C LEU A 26 11.99 0.82 -10.15
N GLU A 27 12.99 0.35 -10.92
CA GLU A 27 13.80 -0.82 -10.52
C GLU A 27 14.57 -0.63 -9.19
N ARG A 28 14.91 0.62 -8.81
CA ARG A 28 15.51 0.88 -7.50
C ARG A 28 14.54 0.57 -6.34
N GLY A 29 13.22 0.54 -6.60
CA GLY A 29 12.23 0.09 -5.64
C GLY A 29 12.39 -1.38 -5.21
N LEU A 30 13.14 -2.19 -5.96
CA LEU A 30 13.51 -3.54 -5.52
C LEU A 30 14.36 -3.53 -4.23
N LEU A 31 15.07 -2.44 -3.95
CA LEU A 31 15.82 -2.27 -2.70
C LEU A 31 14.91 -2.15 -1.47
N LEU A 32 13.63 -1.84 -1.66
CA LEU A 32 12.64 -1.77 -0.59
C LEU A 32 12.18 -3.17 -0.14
N VAL A 33 12.19 -4.15 -1.05
CA VAL A 33 11.63 -5.49 -0.83
C VAL A 33 12.15 -6.15 0.45
N PRO A 34 13.47 -6.23 0.72
CA PRO A 34 13.96 -6.88 1.95
C PRO A 34 13.54 -6.14 3.23
N ARG A 35 13.39 -4.81 3.20
CA ARG A 35 12.95 -4.01 4.35
C ARG A 35 11.46 -4.21 4.60
N ILE A 36 10.63 -4.12 3.55
CA ILE A 36 9.19 -4.38 3.63
C ILE A 36 8.95 -5.82 4.12
N ARG A 37 9.67 -6.80 3.59
CA ARG A 37 9.59 -8.20 4.02
C ARG A 37 9.85 -8.36 5.52
N ARG A 38 10.87 -7.69 6.06
CA ARG A 38 11.17 -7.72 7.50
C ARG A 38 10.01 -7.12 8.33
N LEU A 39 9.38 -6.05 7.85
CA LEU A 39 8.21 -5.46 8.49
C LEU A 39 7.01 -6.41 8.45
N GLU A 40 6.72 -7.02 7.30
CA GLU A 40 5.65 -8.03 7.17
C GLU A 40 5.81 -9.14 8.22
N GLU A 41 7.02 -9.70 8.32
CA GLU A 41 7.32 -10.74 9.30
C GLU A 41 7.11 -10.27 10.75
N SER A 42 7.52 -9.03 11.07
CA SER A 42 7.35 -8.46 12.39
C SER A 42 5.88 -8.23 12.74
N PHE A 43 5.09 -7.67 11.80
CA PHE A 43 3.66 -7.43 11.99
C PHE A 43 2.89 -8.76 12.13
N LEU A 44 3.10 -9.69 11.21
CA LEU A 44 2.43 -10.99 11.23
C LEU A 44 2.76 -11.79 12.49
N LYS A 45 4.03 -11.79 12.93
CA LYS A 45 4.44 -12.43 14.19
C LYS A 45 3.79 -11.81 15.41
N ALA A 46 3.52 -10.50 15.38
CA ALA A 46 2.80 -9.80 16.44
C ALA A 46 1.25 -9.95 16.32
N GLY A 47 0.74 -10.68 15.34
CA GLY A 47 -0.69 -10.82 15.07
C GLY A 47 -1.34 -9.56 14.54
N LEU A 48 -0.55 -8.63 13.97
CA LEU A 48 -1.02 -7.38 13.38
C LEU A 48 -1.27 -7.57 11.87
N PRO A 49 -2.27 -6.88 11.30
CA PRO A 49 -2.59 -7.03 9.89
C PRO A 49 -1.54 -6.40 8.98
N VAL A 50 -1.25 -7.12 7.89
CA VAL A 50 -0.55 -6.67 6.70
C VAL A 50 -1.56 -6.66 5.56
N ILE A 51 -1.69 -5.53 4.88
CA ILE A 51 -2.69 -5.32 3.82
C ILE A 51 -1.97 -4.78 2.59
N TYR A 52 -1.95 -5.55 1.53
CA TYR A 52 -1.55 -5.08 0.21
C TYR A 52 -2.66 -4.23 -0.38
N ALA A 53 -2.34 -3.05 -0.90
CA ALA A 53 -3.22 -2.24 -1.73
C ALA A 53 -2.65 -2.27 -3.14
N THR A 54 -3.23 -3.06 -4.03
CA THR A 54 -2.63 -3.35 -5.35
C THR A 54 -3.51 -2.90 -6.50
N ASP A 55 -2.88 -2.24 -7.46
CA ASP A 55 -3.54 -1.96 -8.73
C ASP A 55 -3.89 -3.26 -9.46
N ARG A 56 -5.17 -3.36 -9.82
CA ARG A 56 -5.74 -4.46 -10.62
C ARG A 56 -6.67 -3.84 -11.66
N HIS A 57 -6.08 -3.12 -12.63
CA HIS A 57 -6.87 -2.38 -13.60
C HIS A 57 -7.78 -3.26 -14.45
N LEU A 58 -8.97 -2.73 -14.70
CA LEU A 58 -9.95 -3.26 -15.65
C LEU A 58 -9.94 -2.40 -16.91
N LYS A 59 -10.33 -3.01 -18.03
CA LYS A 59 -10.46 -2.27 -19.29
C LYS A 59 -11.42 -1.09 -19.11
N GLY A 60 -10.95 0.11 -19.42
CA GLY A 60 -11.74 1.33 -19.33
C GLY A 60 -11.46 2.18 -18.08
N ASP A 61 -10.61 1.74 -17.16
CA ASP A 61 -10.18 2.57 -16.04
C ASP A 61 -9.57 3.88 -16.53
N TYR A 62 -9.84 4.98 -15.80
CA TYR A 62 -9.39 6.32 -16.20
C TYR A 62 -7.88 6.44 -16.24
N GLU A 63 -7.21 5.80 -15.33
CA GLU A 63 -5.76 5.86 -15.18
C GLU A 63 -5.03 5.29 -16.40
N LEU A 64 -5.59 4.27 -17.04
CA LEU A 64 -5.04 3.70 -18.26
C LEU A 64 -4.97 4.69 -19.43
N LYS A 65 -5.82 5.73 -19.44
CA LYS A 65 -5.76 6.80 -20.43
C LYS A 65 -4.57 7.71 -20.25
N ARG A 66 -4.08 7.83 -19.01
CA ARG A 66 -2.96 8.69 -18.64
C ARG A 66 -1.62 7.98 -18.78
N TRP A 67 -1.55 6.75 -18.28
CA TRP A 67 -0.28 6.00 -18.10
C TRP A 67 -0.12 4.82 -19.07
N GLY A 68 -1.12 4.56 -19.92
CA GLY A 68 -1.13 3.36 -20.76
C GLY A 68 -1.53 2.10 -19.98
N THR A 69 -1.44 0.97 -20.64
CA THR A 69 -1.82 -0.33 -20.07
C THR A 69 -0.77 -0.78 -19.07
N HIS A 70 -1.17 -0.95 -17.81
CA HIS A 70 -0.35 -1.47 -16.72
C HIS A 70 -1.22 -2.14 -15.66
N SER A 71 -0.64 -2.97 -14.83
CA SER A 71 -1.25 -3.65 -13.68
C SER A 71 -2.64 -4.24 -13.98
N MET A 72 -2.80 -4.78 -15.19
CA MET A 72 -4.09 -5.34 -15.61
C MET A 72 -4.42 -6.57 -14.78
N LYS A 73 -5.65 -6.63 -14.25
CA LYS A 73 -6.11 -7.77 -13.45
C LYS A 73 -5.90 -9.09 -14.18
N GLY A 74 -5.22 -10.01 -13.53
CA GLY A 74 -4.89 -11.34 -14.06
C GLY A 74 -3.65 -11.38 -14.97
N SER A 75 -2.94 -10.25 -15.17
CA SER A 75 -1.64 -10.26 -15.84
C SER A 75 -0.52 -10.56 -14.85
N LYS A 76 0.60 -11.09 -15.34
CA LYS A 76 1.81 -11.26 -14.53
C LYS A 76 2.43 -9.92 -14.07
N GLY A 77 2.18 -8.85 -14.82
CA GLY A 77 2.61 -7.50 -14.45
C GLY A 77 1.95 -7.01 -13.17
N SER A 78 0.69 -7.39 -12.93
CA SER A 78 -0.03 -7.04 -11.71
C SER A 78 0.28 -7.96 -10.51
N ASP A 79 1.04 -9.04 -10.67
CA ASP A 79 1.42 -9.90 -9.55
C ASP A 79 2.32 -9.16 -8.55
N ILE A 80 2.09 -9.41 -7.26
CA ILE A 80 2.99 -8.93 -6.19
C ILE A 80 4.39 -9.48 -6.46
N VAL A 81 5.39 -8.61 -6.38
CA VAL A 81 6.79 -8.94 -6.65
C VAL A 81 7.29 -10.09 -5.76
N ASP A 82 8.22 -10.87 -6.28
CA ASP A 82 8.84 -11.94 -5.50
C ASP A 82 9.67 -11.36 -4.32
N GLY A 83 9.71 -12.12 -3.23
CA GLY A 83 10.36 -11.71 -1.98
C GLY A 83 9.38 -11.21 -0.91
N LEU A 84 8.17 -10.81 -1.26
CA LEU A 84 7.10 -10.45 -0.31
C LEU A 84 6.19 -11.64 0.04
N ILE A 85 5.45 -11.54 1.16
CA ILE A 85 4.65 -12.67 1.70
C ILE A 85 3.32 -12.77 0.96
N LYS A 86 3.11 -13.88 0.26
CA LYS A 86 1.87 -14.17 -0.49
C LYS A 86 1.11 -15.38 0.06
N SER A 87 1.76 -16.22 0.87
CA SER A 87 1.12 -17.44 1.40
C SER A 87 0.08 -17.11 2.47
N GLY A 88 -1.14 -17.55 2.26
CA GLY A 88 -2.26 -17.27 3.17
C GLY A 88 -2.96 -15.93 2.92
N LEU A 89 -2.68 -15.28 1.79
CA LEU A 89 -3.31 -14.02 1.39
C LEU A 89 -4.81 -14.21 1.16
N VAL A 90 -5.61 -13.32 1.73
CA VAL A 90 -7.06 -13.22 1.46
C VAL A 90 -7.27 -11.98 0.61
N THR A 91 -7.72 -12.15 -0.63
CA THR A 91 -7.94 -11.07 -1.57
C THR A 91 -9.40 -10.60 -1.53
N LEU A 92 -9.57 -9.29 -1.38
CA LEU A 92 -10.81 -8.57 -1.56
C LEU A 92 -10.75 -7.87 -2.92
N GLU A 93 -11.40 -8.47 -3.90
CA GLU A 93 -11.30 -8.07 -5.29
C GLU A 93 -12.05 -6.76 -5.59
N ARG A 94 -11.72 -6.12 -6.69
CA ARG A 94 -12.50 -5.00 -7.23
C ARG A 94 -13.94 -5.44 -7.48
N GLY A 95 -14.89 -4.52 -7.20
CA GLY A 95 -16.32 -4.85 -7.24
C GLY A 95 -16.78 -5.74 -6.08
N TRP A 96 -15.98 -5.82 -5.01
CA TRP A 96 -16.30 -6.53 -3.76
C TRP A 96 -17.70 -6.21 -3.24
N LYS A 97 -18.25 -7.14 -2.45
CA LYS A 97 -19.53 -7.00 -1.76
C LYS A 97 -19.34 -7.24 -0.27
N PRO A 98 -20.22 -6.70 0.60
CA PRO A 98 -20.14 -6.98 2.04
C PRO A 98 -20.09 -8.47 2.41
N SER A 99 -20.65 -9.34 1.55
CA SER A 99 -20.58 -10.80 1.72
C SER A 99 -19.16 -11.35 1.64
N ASP A 100 -18.25 -10.69 0.92
CA ASP A 100 -16.89 -11.18 0.68
C ASP A 100 -16.03 -11.06 1.95
N LEU A 101 -16.43 -10.18 2.86
CA LEU A 101 -15.82 -10.09 4.20
C LEU A 101 -16.02 -11.36 5.05
N ARG A 102 -16.85 -12.32 4.62
CA ARG A 102 -16.96 -13.63 5.26
C ARG A 102 -15.67 -14.45 5.10
N ALA A 103 -14.85 -14.15 4.10
CA ALA A 103 -13.52 -14.75 3.93
C ALA A 103 -12.54 -14.31 5.03
N VAL A 104 -12.79 -13.15 5.67
CA VAL A 104 -11.97 -12.63 6.78
C VAL A 104 -12.29 -13.41 8.06
N LYS A 105 -11.52 -14.44 8.32
CA LYS A 105 -11.67 -15.28 9.52
C LYS A 105 -11.00 -14.65 10.73
N LYS A 106 -11.41 -15.11 11.93
CA LYS A 106 -10.74 -14.72 13.17
C LYS A 106 -9.27 -15.17 13.13
N GLY A 107 -8.36 -14.25 13.41
CA GLY A 107 -6.91 -14.51 13.37
C GLY A 107 -6.27 -14.36 12.00
N GLN A 108 -7.04 -14.07 10.95
CA GLN A 108 -6.47 -13.70 9.65
C GLN A 108 -5.79 -12.35 9.75
N THR A 109 -4.57 -12.26 9.24
CA THR A 109 -3.73 -11.05 9.34
C THR A 109 -3.08 -10.65 8.02
N LEU A 110 -3.23 -11.42 6.94
CA LEU A 110 -2.66 -11.10 5.64
C LEU A 110 -3.76 -10.95 4.59
N PHE A 111 -3.82 -9.75 3.98
CA PHE A 111 -4.89 -9.37 3.07
C PHE A 111 -4.35 -8.67 1.83
N GLU A 112 -5.12 -8.74 0.76
CA GLU A 112 -4.99 -7.87 -0.41
C GLU A 112 -6.32 -7.17 -0.64
N VAL A 113 -6.25 -5.86 -0.89
CA VAL A 113 -7.35 -5.04 -1.36
C VAL A 113 -6.99 -4.56 -2.75
N GLU A 114 -7.72 -5.03 -3.74
CA GLU A 114 -7.56 -4.58 -5.11
C GLU A 114 -8.13 -3.18 -5.29
N LYS A 115 -7.41 -2.34 -6.05
CA LYS A 115 -7.82 -0.99 -6.42
C LYS A 115 -7.63 -0.74 -7.92
N GLY A 116 -8.20 0.31 -8.44
CA GLY A 116 -8.03 0.74 -9.84
C GLY A 116 -7.83 2.25 -9.92
N SER A 117 -7.24 2.83 -8.89
CA SER A 117 -6.86 4.23 -8.79
C SER A 117 -5.75 4.38 -7.75
N TYR A 118 -5.19 5.59 -7.59
CA TYR A 118 -4.00 5.82 -6.76
C TYR A 118 -4.17 5.44 -5.29
N SER A 119 -5.31 5.73 -4.68
CA SER A 119 -5.50 5.47 -3.25
C SER A 119 -5.93 4.03 -2.97
N GLY A 120 -5.38 3.44 -1.91
CA GLY A 120 -5.84 2.16 -1.37
C GLY A 120 -7.30 2.16 -0.90
N PHE A 121 -7.90 3.32 -0.70
CA PHE A 121 -9.29 3.48 -0.23
C PHE A 121 -10.28 3.76 -1.35
N THR A 122 -9.80 4.25 -2.50
CA THR A 122 -10.66 4.76 -3.57
C THR A 122 -10.37 4.00 -4.87
N ASP A 123 -11.41 3.44 -5.47
CA ASP A 123 -11.35 2.76 -6.77
C ASP A 123 -11.68 3.72 -7.92
N ASN A 124 -11.59 3.23 -9.14
CA ASN A 124 -11.90 3.95 -10.36
C ASN A 124 -13.28 4.64 -10.29
N GLY A 125 -13.34 5.90 -10.73
CA GLY A 125 -14.57 6.69 -10.68
C GLY A 125 -15.00 7.15 -9.29
N GLY A 126 -14.13 7.06 -8.27
CA GLY A 126 -14.40 7.52 -6.91
C GLY A 126 -15.21 6.54 -6.06
N SER A 127 -15.45 5.32 -6.54
CA SER A 127 -16.09 4.28 -5.73
C SER A 127 -15.14 3.79 -4.63
N PRO A 128 -15.64 3.30 -3.47
CA PRO A 128 -14.77 2.79 -2.42
C PRO A 128 -14.19 1.43 -2.77
N THR A 129 -12.93 1.20 -2.39
CA THR A 129 -12.36 -0.15 -2.32
C THR A 129 -12.91 -0.90 -1.09
N ALA A 130 -12.48 -2.14 -0.88
CA ALA A 130 -12.82 -2.90 0.32
C ALA A 130 -12.08 -2.41 1.59
N MET A 131 -11.16 -1.46 1.50
CA MET A 131 -10.26 -1.08 2.60
C MET A 131 -11.03 -0.62 3.85
N ASP A 132 -11.97 0.31 3.70
CA ASP A 132 -12.77 0.81 4.83
C ASP A 132 -13.51 -0.32 5.54
N SER A 133 -14.12 -1.20 4.77
CA SER A 133 -14.90 -2.31 5.32
C SER A 133 -14.01 -3.38 5.95
N LEU A 134 -12.84 -3.64 5.38
CA LEU A 134 -11.83 -4.53 5.96
C LEU A 134 -11.32 -3.98 7.30
N LEU A 135 -10.89 -2.72 7.33
CA LEU A 135 -10.40 -2.08 8.55
C LEU A 135 -11.47 -2.08 9.64
N SER A 136 -12.72 -1.74 9.30
CA SER A 136 -13.87 -1.83 10.22
C SER A 136 -14.07 -3.25 10.73
N ARG A 137 -14.01 -4.27 9.85
CA ARG A 137 -14.12 -5.69 10.22
C ARG A 137 -13.02 -6.14 11.17
N LEU A 138 -11.81 -5.61 11.01
CA LEU A 138 -10.68 -5.83 11.91
C LEU A 138 -10.78 -4.99 13.20
N GLY A 139 -11.81 -4.13 13.31
CA GLY A 139 -12.10 -3.30 14.46
C GLY A 139 -11.20 -2.07 14.57
N PHE A 140 -10.70 -1.56 13.45
CA PHE A 140 -10.01 -0.27 13.37
C PHE A 140 -11.02 0.87 13.48
N ARG A 141 -10.57 2.00 14.00
CA ARG A 141 -11.37 3.22 14.22
C ARG A 141 -10.48 4.47 14.11
N PRO A 142 -11.04 5.67 14.00
CA PRO A 142 -10.26 6.91 14.04
C PRO A 142 -9.28 6.93 15.21
N GLY A 143 -8.04 7.39 14.94
CA GLY A 143 -6.91 7.39 15.87
C GLY A 143 -6.02 6.13 15.80
N ASP A 144 -6.42 5.08 15.07
CA ASP A 144 -5.55 3.92 14.82
C ASP A 144 -4.51 4.24 13.73
N GLU A 145 -3.39 3.52 13.73
CA GLU A 145 -2.19 3.81 12.94
C GLU A 145 -2.12 2.93 11.70
N LEU A 146 -1.90 3.56 10.53
CA LEU A 146 -1.66 2.87 9.27
C LEU A 146 -0.25 3.19 8.77
N TYR A 147 0.61 2.18 8.78
CA TYR A 147 2.00 2.25 8.34
C TYR A 147 2.07 2.02 6.84
N ILE A 148 2.51 3.01 6.08
CA ILE A 148 2.47 3.01 4.62
C ILE A 148 3.86 2.74 4.09
N THR A 149 3.95 1.74 3.20
CA THR A 149 5.14 1.30 2.49
C THR A 149 4.80 1.01 1.04
N GLY A 150 5.77 1.00 0.15
CA GLY A 150 5.60 0.63 -1.25
C GLY A 150 5.86 1.75 -2.23
N LEU A 151 5.06 1.86 -3.25
CA LEU A 151 5.23 2.76 -4.38
C LEU A 151 3.91 3.45 -4.78
N HIS A 152 3.97 4.67 -5.24
CA HIS A 152 5.11 5.59 -5.21
C HIS A 152 4.83 6.63 -4.15
N THR A 153 5.86 7.05 -3.40
CA THR A 153 5.72 8.03 -2.30
C THR A 153 4.97 9.27 -2.74
N ASN A 154 5.22 9.77 -3.96
CA ASN A 154 4.61 10.98 -4.52
C ASN A 154 3.28 10.73 -5.26
N CYS A 155 2.75 9.51 -5.23
CA CYS A 155 1.51 9.14 -5.91
C CYS A 155 0.63 8.22 -5.04
N CYS A 156 0.70 6.90 -5.20
CA CYS A 156 -0.22 5.97 -4.55
C CYS A 156 -0.09 5.99 -3.02
N ASP A 157 1.13 6.03 -2.48
CA ASP A 157 1.36 6.15 -1.04
C ASP A 157 0.76 7.45 -0.51
N LYS A 158 1.06 8.59 -1.20
CA LYS A 158 0.55 9.92 -0.86
C LYS A 158 -0.97 9.95 -0.81
N HIS A 159 -1.64 9.45 -1.85
CA HIS A 159 -3.11 9.46 -1.90
C HIS A 159 -3.71 8.51 -0.86
N THR A 160 -3.04 7.40 -0.57
CA THR A 160 -3.45 6.46 0.49
C THR A 160 -3.31 7.11 1.87
N ALA A 161 -2.21 7.85 2.12
CA ALA A 161 -2.00 8.59 3.36
C ALA A 161 -3.06 9.69 3.56
N ALA A 162 -3.34 10.47 2.51
CA ALA A 162 -4.37 11.50 2.52
C ALA A 162 -5.75 10.90 2.86
N ASP A 163 -6.13 9.83 2.16
CA ASP A 163 -7.40 9.14 2.38
C ASP A 163 -7.51 8.51 3.78
N ALA A 164 -6.41 8.00 4.31
CA ALA A 164 -6.33 7.52 5.69
C ALA A 164 -6.60 8.67 6.68
N TRP A 165 -5.95 9.81 6.48
CA TRP A 165 -6.14 10.99 7.32
C TRP A 165 -7.58 11.53 7.27
N PHE A 166 -8.19 11.61 6.08
CA PHE A 166 -9.58 12.05 5.93
C PHE A 166 -10.58 11.13 6.66
N ARG A 167 -10.21 9.89 6.94
CA ARG A 167 -10.98 8.91 7.72
C ARG A 167 -10.64 8.92 9.21
N GLY A 168 -9.74 9.82 9.62
CA GLY A 168 -9.31 9.98 11.01
C GLY A 168 -8.27 8.99 11.47
N TYR A 169 -7.69 8.18 10.58
CA TYR A 169 -6.53 7.35 10.89
C TYR A 169 -5.27 8.22 11.00
N VAL A 170 -4.26 7.70 11.68
CA VAL A 170 -2.93 8.31 11.76
C VAL A 170 -2.05 7.67 10.69
N PRO A 171 -1.76 8.36 9.56
CA PRO A 171 -0.82 7.85 8.58
C PRO A 171 0.60 7.89 9.14
N VAL A 172 1.37 6.83 8.93
CA VAL A 172 2.78 6.73 9.29
C VAL A 172 3.56 6.32 8.06
N MET A 173 4.35 7.23 7.52
CA MET A 173 5.20 6.95 6.36
C MET A 173 6.47 6.22 6.81
N VAL A 174 6.72 5.03 6.29
CA VAL A 174 7.97 4.32 6.56
C VAL A 174 8.99 4.71 5.50
N ARG A 175 9.76 5.78 5.81
CA ARG A 175 10.61 6.50 4.84
C ARG A 175 11.50 5.60 3.98
N ASP A 176 12.20 4.67 4.57
CA ASP A 176 13.14 3.77 3.90
C ASP A 176 12.47 2.53 3.27
N CYS A 177 11.13 2.48 3.31
CA CYS A 177 10.28 1.47 2.67
C CYS A 177 9.33 2.05 1.62
N THR A 178 9.53 3.31 1.21
CA THR A 178 8.82 3.95 0.10
C THR A 178 9.83 4.59 -0.85
N ASP A 179 9.46 4.81 -2.11
CA ASP A 179 10.27 5.53 -3.09
C ASP A 179 9.37 6.21 -4.13
N ALA A 180 9.85 7.30 -4.71
CA ALA A 180 9.08 8.14 -5.62
C ALA A 180 9.38 7.85 -7.09
N PHE A 181 8.37 7.97 -7.93
CA PHE A 181 8.57 8.01 -9.36
C PHE A 181 9.19 9.35 -9.75
N ASP A 182 10.31 9.31 -10.47
CA ASP A 182 11.00 10.49 -10.97
C ASP A 182 10.86 10.57 -12.49
N ASN A 183 10.46 11.73 -13.00
CA ASN A 183 10.74 12.01 -14.39
C ASN A 183 12.25 12.31 -14.56
N PRO A 184 12.90 11.71 -15.57
CA PRO A 184 14.33 11.92 -15.79
C PRO A 184 14.74 13.38 -16.00
N ASP A 185 13.80 14.21 -16.44
CA ASP A 185 13.98 15.66 -16.65
C ASP A 185 13.65 16.51 -15.42
N GLY A 186 13.27 15.87 -14.28
CA GLY A 186 12.86 16.58 -13.07
C GLY A 186 11.52 17.32 -13.15
N SER A 187 10.76 17.14 -14.24
CA SER A 187 9.53 17.91 -14.50
C SER A 187 8.40 17.62 -13.51
N LEU A 188 8.46 16.52 -12.75
CA LEU A 188 7.44 16.18 -11.78
C LEU A 188 7.47 17.08 -10.54
N GLY A 189 8.63 17.64 -10.20
CA GLY A 189 8.77 18.65 -9.13
C GLY A 189 8.54 18.14 -7.70
N MET A 190 8.30 16.85 -7.50
CA MET A 190 8.09 16.26 -6.19
C MET A 190 8.83 14.92 -6.12
N ASP A 191 10.02 14.94 -5.58
CA ASP A 191 10.79 13.73 -5.28
C ASP A 191 10.30 13.03 -3.99
N HIS A 192 11.00 11.99 -3.60
CA HIS A 192 10.67 11.21 -2.40
C HIS A 192 10.66 12.07 -1.12
N GLU A 193 11.68 12.89 -0.89
CA GLU A 193 11.77 13.71 0.31
C GLU A 193 10.71 14.82 0.33
N ALA A 194 10.45 15.46 -0.81
CA ALA A 194 9.40 16.45 -0.93
C ALA A 194 8.01 15.85 -0.67
N ALA A 195 7.78 14.60 -1.11
CA ALA A 195 6.53 13.90 -0.85
C ALA A 195 6.37 13.56 0.64
N ILE A 196 7.39 13.02 1.29
CA ILE A 196 7.39 12.75 2.74
C ILE A 196 7.11 14.03 3.54
N ASN A 197 7.81 15.13 3.22
CA ASN A 197 7.62 16.43 3.88
C ASN A 197 6.20 16.98 3.66
N TYR A 198 5.62 16.76 2.47
CA TYR A 198 4.25 17.15 2.16
C TYR A 198 3.25 16.41 3.06
N GLU A 199 3.40 15.09 3.22
CA GLU A 199 2.53 14.25 4.06
C GLU A 199 2.62 14.67 5.54
N GLU A 200 3.84 14.91 6.03
CA GLU A 200 4.08 15.37 7.39
C GLU A 200 3.43 16.73 7.66
N TYR A 201 3.62 17.68 6.74
CA TYR A 201 3.11 19.04 6.91
C TYR A 201 1.58 19.11 6.81
N TRP A 202 0.98 18.52 5.78
CA TRP A 202 -0.44 18.67 5.49
C TRP A 202 -1.34 17.69 6.25
N TYR A 203 -0.91 16.48 6.47
CA TYR A 203 -1.71 15.43 7.10
C TYR A 203 -1.20 15.02 8.47
N GLY A 204 -0.17 15.68 8.98
CA GLY A 204 0.42 15.31 10.26
C GLY A 204 0.90 13.86 10.27
N ALA A 205 1.29 13.34 9.12
CA ALA A 205 1.83 12.00 9.01
C ALA A 205 3.10 11.88 9.87
N ARG A 206 3.20 10.80 10.63
CA ARG A 206 4.48 10.49 11.29
C ARG A 206 5.42 9.85 10.28
N VAL A 207 6.71 10.04 10.49
CA VAL A 207 7.76 9.45 9.67
C VAL A 207 8.62 8.55 10.54
N GLU A 208 8.77 7.29 10.14
CA GLU A 208 9.55 6.30 10.90
C GLU A 208 10.50 5.54 9.94
N LEU A 209 11.55 4.95 10.50
CA LEU A 209 12.44 4.03 9.80
C LEU A 209 12.03 2.58 10.07
N SER A 210 12.22 1.72 9.07
CA SER A 210 11.79 0.32 9.13
C SER A 210 12.43 -0.48 10.27
N GLU A 211 13.70 -0.23 10.58
CA GLU A 211 14.42 -0.95 11.64
C GLU A 211 13.85 -0.64 13.03
N GLU A 212 13.67 0.65 13.33
CA GLU A 212 13.10 1.10 14.60
C GLU A 212 11.66 0.61 14.78
N LEU A 213 10.88 0.66 13.70
CA LEU A 213 9.51 0.15 13.66
C LEU A 213 9.47 -1.36 13.93
N ALA A 214 10.28 -2.16 13.22
CA ALA A 214 10.32 -3.60 13.40
C ALA A 214 10.66 -4.00 14.83
N ASP A 215 11.65 -3.32 15.44
CA ASP A 215 12.06 -3.56 16.82
C ASP A 215 10.96 -3.18 17.83
N ARG A 216 10.24 -2.08 17.58
CA ARG A 216 9.12 -1.66 18.42
C ARG A 216 7.93 -2.62 18.33
N ILE A 217 7.61 -3.10 17.14
CA ILE A 217 6.56 -4.10 16.94
C ILE A 217 6.92 -5.42 17.64
N ALA A 218 8.16 -5.89 17.50
CA ALA A 218 8.63 -7.12 18.14
C ALA A 218 8.57 -7.05 19.68
N ARG A 219 8.80 -5.87 20.28
CA ARG A 219 8.68 -5.66 21.74
C ARG A 219 7.23 -5.59 22.22
N SER A 220 6.31 -5.11 21.41
CA SER A 220 4.90 -4.96 21.78
C SER A 220 4.07 -6.24 21.65
N GLY A 221 4.58 -7.26 20.98
CA GLY A 221 3.94 -8.58 20.84
C GLY A 221 4.33 -9.60 21.93
N ARG A 222 5.10 -9.14 22.93
CA ARG A 222 5.43 -9.93 24.15
C ARG A 222 4.56 -9.43 25.29
#